data_022ecca53cfc52956b2d973a2c4963fd
#
_entry.id   022ecca53cfc52956b2d973a2c4963fd
#
_cell.length_a   1.000
_cell.length_b   1.000
_cell.length_c   1.000
_cell.angle_alpha   90.00
_cell.angle_beta   90.00
_cell.angle_gamma   90.00
#
_symmetry.space_group_name_H-M   'P 1'
#
loop_
_entity.id
_entity.type
_entity.pdbx_description
1 polymer ?
#
loop_
_entity_poly.entity_id
_entity_poly.type
_entity_poly.pdbx_seq_one_letter_code
_entity_poly.pdbx_strand_id
1 'polypeptide(L)'
;MIRVLVCDDQAVVCDGLEMILNADPEIEVVATAYDGAEALAAIPAARPDVVLMDLKMPGVNGIQATREIGQKYPHIKVLVLTTFGDDEWLFDAIRSGAAGYLLKGTPRLELVKVVKGVALGETHIDPGVAGKLFAHIARSSVQEDTTVTAELSERELDVLKLLANGLTNAEIAERLYLTRGTVRNYVSSILAKLEVEDRTQAALIAVRYGLVEGS
;
A
#
# COMPACT_ATOMS: atom_id res chain seq x y z
N MET A 1 16.23 -21.19 15.05
CA MET A 1 17.19 -20.33 14.34
C MET A 1 16.45 -19.79 13.13
N ILE A 2 16.36 -18.47 12.99
CA ILE A 2 15.64 -17.80 11.90
C ILE A 2 16.56 -17.74 10.69
N ARG A 3 16.10 -18.26 9.57
CA ARG A 3 16.86 -18.35 8.32
C ARG A 3 16.54 -17.12 7.46
N VAL A 4 17.56 -16.34 7.15
CA VAL A 4 17.40 -15.07 6.40
C VAL A 4 18.11 -15.17 5.06
N LEU A 5 17.41 -14.77 3.98
CA LEU A 5 18.01 -14.47 2.69
C LEU A 5 18.11 -12.96 2.56
N VAL A 6 19.28 -12.45 2.19
CA VAL A 6 19.53 -11.03 1.93
C VAL A 6 19.59 -10.80 0.43
N CYS A 7 18.84 -9.81 -0.07
CA CYS A 7 18.81 -9.47 -1.49
C CYS A 7 18.96 -7.96 -1.68
N ASP A 8 20.10 -7.55 -2.26
CA ASP A 8 20.46 -6.14 -2.53
C ASP A 8 21.49 -6.11 -3.68
N ASP A 9 21.37 -5.21 -4.64
CA ASP A 9 22.29 -5.12 -5.77
C ASP A 9 23.70 -4.61 -5.38
N GLN A 10 23.84 -4.10 -4.17
CA GLN A 10 25.11 -3.63 -3.62
C GLN A 10 25.75 -4.69 -2.73
N ALA A 11 26.80 -5.37 -3.21
CA ALA A 11 27.50 -6.40 -2.46
C ALA A 11 27.94 -5.95 -1.06
N VAL A 12 28.41 -4.72 -0.91
CA VAL A 12 28.82 -4.16 0.38
C VAL A 12 27.67 -4.06 1.38
N VAL A 13 26.43 -3.88 0.90
CA VAL A 13 25.21 -3.88 1.75
C VAL A 13 24.90 -5.30 2.18
N CYS A 14 24.95 -6.28 1.26
CA CYS A 14 24.79 -7.69 1.58
C CYS A 14 25.79 -8.17 2.64
N ASP A 15 27.07 -7.88 2.45
CA ASP A 15 28.14 -8.23 3.39
C ASP A 15 27.91 -7.61 4.78
N GLY A 16 27.52 -6.34 4.80
CA GLY A 16 27.21 -5.61 6.04
C GLY A 16 26.00 -6.19 6.79
N LEU A 17 24.93 -6.51 6.07
CA LEU A 17 23.73 -7.12 6.64
C LEU A 17 24.00 -8.55 7.13
N GLU A 18 24.76 -9.34 6.39
CA GLU A 18 25.16 -10.67 6.80
C GLU A 18 25.96 -10.63 8.10
N MET A 19 26.96 -9.75 8.19
CA MET A 19 27.75 -9.57 9.42
C MET A 19 26.87 -9.15 10.60
N ILE A 20 25.93 -8.21 10.40
CA ILE A 20 25.03 -7.70 11.43
C ILE A 20 24.10 -8.82 11.95
N LEU A 21 23.50 -9.56 11.05
CA LEU A 21 22.49 -10.57 11.38
C LEU A 21 23.11 -11.81 11.98
N ASN A 22 24.21 -12.34 11.41
CA ASN A 22 24.94 -13.50 11.95
C ASN A 22 25.60 -13.23 13.32
N ALA A 23 25.68 -11.98 13.77
CA ALA A 23 26.14 -11.68 15.12
C ALA A 23 25.07 -11.95 16.21
N ASP A 24 23.82 -12.22 15.82
CA ASP A 24 22.76 -12.67 16.74
C ASP A 24 22.63 -14.20 16.66
N PRO A 25 22.71 -14.93 17.80
CA PRO A 25 22.74 -16.40 17.82
C PRO A 25 21.43 -17.07 17.34
N GLU A 26 20.35 -16.32 17.22
CA GLU A 26 19.04 -16.83 16.78
C GLU A 26 18.80 -16.62 15.28
N ILE A 27 19.70 -15.94 14.55
CA ILE A 27 19.59 -15.61 13.14
C ILE A 27 20.75 -16.23 12.35
N GLU A 28 20.47 -16.78 11.20
CA GLU A 28 21.45 -17.29 10.23
C GLU A 28 21.14 -16.73 8.85
N VAL A 29 22.07 -16.00 8.24
CA VAL A 29 21.97 -15.64 6.83
C VAL A 29 22.35 -16.86 5.99
N VAL A 30 21.37 -17.41 5.28
CA VAL A 30 21.49 -18.69 4.56
C VAL A 30 21.77 -18.52 3.07
N ALA A 31 21.56 -17.31 2.54
CA ALA A 31 21.92 -16.95 1.18
C ALA A 31 21.97 -15.42 1.02
N THR A 32 22.76 -14.97 0.04
CA THR A 32 22.75 -13.62 -0.50
C THR A 32 22.41 -13.66 -1.98
N ALA A 33 21.73 -12.65 -2.48
CA ALA A 33 21.35 -12.48 -3.88
C ALA A 33 21.51 -11.01 -4.29
N TYR A 34 21.78 -10.75 -5.56
CA TYR A 34 22.05 -9.41 -6.06
C TYR A 34 20.97 -8.88 -7.00
N ASP A 35 19.95 -9.69 -7.26
CA ASP A 35 18.69 -9.28 -7.90
C ASP A 35 17.54 -10.21 -7.49
N GLY A 36 16.32 -9.85 -7.91
CA GLY A 36 15.13 -10.62 -7.57
C GLY A 36 15.09 -12.02 -8.19
N ALA A 37 15.73 -12.23 -9.36
CA ALA A 37 15.77 -13.54 -10.02
C ALA A 37 16.71 -14.50 -9.26
N GLU A 38 17.87 -14.02 -8.81
CA GLU A 38 18.78 -14.77 -7.96
C GLU A 38 18.13 -15.12 -6.62
N ALA A 39 17.42 -14.16 -6.00
CA ALA A 39 16.70 -14.41 -4.76
C ALA A 39 15.66 -15.55 -4.93
N LEU A 40 14.84 -15.48 -5.98
CA LEU A 40 13.84 -16.51 -6.29
C LEU A 40 14.49 -17.88 -6.55
N ALA A 41 15.60 -17.91 -7.26
CA ALA A 41 16.34 -19.14 -7.55
C ALA A 41 16.98 -19.77 -6.29
N ALA A 42 17.40 -18.95 -5.32
CA ALA A 42 18.02 -19.41 -4.08
C ALA A 42 17.03 -20.01 -3.07
N ILE A 43 15.76 -19.56 -3.05
CA ILE A 43 14.74 -19.96 -2.06
C ILE A 43 14.61 -21.48 -1.89
N PRO A 44 14.50 -22.31 -2.95
CA PRO A 44 14.28 -23.75 -2.78
C PRO A 44 15.40 -24.48 -2.00
N ALA A 45 16.64 -24.04 -2.18
CA ALA A 45 17.81 -24.59 -1.49
C ALA A 45 18.02 -23.96 -0.12
N ALA A 46 17.91 -22.61 -0.04
CA ALA A 46 18.14 -21.83 1.16
C ALA A 46 17.01 -21.98 2.19
N ARG A 47 15.76 -22.17 1.76
CA ARG A 47 14.58 -22.29 2.63
C ARG A 47 14.53 -21.20 3.72
N PRO A 48 14.54 -19.92 3.36
CA PRO A 48 14.51 -18.84 4.33
C PRO A 48 13.14 -18.72 5.00
N ASP A 49 13.12 -18.26 6.24
CA ASP A 49 11.90 -17.82 6.93
C ASP A 49 11.57 -16.36 6.58
N VAL A 50 12.65 -15.56 6.42
CA VAL A 50 12.56 -14.13 6.10
C VAL A 50 13.46 -13.80 4.92
N VAL A 51 12.98 -12.98 4.00
CA VAL A 51 13.79 -12.36 2.94
C VAL A 51 13.90 -10.88 3.22
N LEU A 52 15.12 -10.37 3.41
CA LEU A 52 15.41 -8.94 3.36
C LEU A 52 15.56 -8.55 1.89
N MET A 53 14.70 -7.64 1.42
CA MET A 53 14.57 -7.33 0.00
C MET A 53 14.77 -5.85 -0.27
N ASP A 54 15.79 -5.48 -1.04
CA ASP A 54 15.84 -4.16 -1.65
C ASP A 54 14.82 -4.04 -2.78
N LEU A 55 14.28 -2.84 -2.97
CA LEU A 55 13.28 -2.60 -4.03
C LEU A 55 13.93 -2.29 -5.36
N LYS A 56 15.03 -1.52 -5.35
CA LYS A 56 15.66 -0.99 -6.56
C LYS A 56 16.84 -1.84 -6.99
N MET A 57 16.57 -2.84 -7.76
CA MET A 57 17.59 -3.72 -8.34
C MET A 57 17.40 -3.83 -9.85
N PRO A 58 18.48 -4.03 -10.63
CA PRO A 58 18.39 -4.28 -12.06
C PRO A 58 17.68 -5.62 -12.35
N GLY A 59 17.13 -5.78 -13.55
CA GLY A 59 16.46 -7.01 -13.94
C GLY A 59 15.11 -7.22 -13.22
N VAL A 60 14.99 -8.29 -12.44
CA VAL A 60 13.82 -8.52 -11.59
C VAL A 60 13.95 -7.68 -10.32
N ASN A 61 13.14 -6.65 -10.22
CA ASN A 61 13.15 -5.75 -9.07
C ASN A 61 12.50 -6.37 -7.82
N GLY A 62 12.71 -5.75 -6.66
CA GLY A 62 12.23 -6.28 -5.38
C GLY A 62 10.70 -6.37 -5.26
N ILE A 63 9.93 -5.50 -5.96
CA ILE A 63 8.47 -5.56 -5.98
C ILE A 63 7.98 -6.82 -6.69
N GLN A 64 8.56 -7.10 -7.87
CA GLN A 64 8.25 -8.29 -8.65
C GLN A 64 8.60 -9.56 -7.88
N ALA A 65 9.81 -9.60 -7.29
CA ALA A 65 10.27 -10.71 -6.48
C ALA A 65 9.37 -10.92 -5.24
N THR A 66 9.01 -9.85 -4.51
CA THR A 66 8.11 -9.92 -3.34
C THR A 66 6.76 -10.52 -3.71
N ARG A 67 6.16 -10.07 -4.82
CA ARG A 67 4.88 -10.60 -5.30
C ARG A 67 4.98 -12.09 -5.64
N GLU A 68 6.03 -12.50 -6.32
CA GLU A 68 6.25 -13.90 -6.70
C GLU A 68 6.51 -14.78 -5.47
N ILE A 69 7.28 -14.31 -4.49
CA ILE A 69 7.50 -14.99 -3.21
C ILE A 69 6.17 -15.18 -2.48
N GLY A 70 5.34 -14.11 -2.36
CA GLY A 70 4.04 -14.20 -1.71
C GLY A 70 3.10 -15.22 -2.34
N GLN A 71 3.14 -15.36 -3.68
CA GLN A 71 2.32 -16.33 -4.42
C GLN A 71 2.82 -17.77 -4.30
N LYS A 72 4.13 -17.98 -4.45
CA LYS A 72 4.74 -19.33 -4.50
C LYS A 72 5.10 -19.87 -3.12
N TYR A 73 5.43 -18.99 -2.17
CA TYR A 73 5.97 -19.33 -0.85
C TYR A 73 5.30 -18.50 0.26
N PRO A 74 3.97 -18.66 0.50
CA PRO A 74 3.21 -17.78 1.42
C PRO A 74 3.65 -17.86 2.88
N HIS A 75 4.46 -18.84 3.24
CA HIS A 75 5.06 -18.96 4.57
C HIS A 75 6.30 -18.08 4.75
N ILE A 76 6.97 -17.67 3.67
CA ILE A 76 8.15 -16.82 3.71
C ILE A 76 7.70 -15.37 3.90
N LYS A 77 8.32 -14.67 4.84
CA LYS A 77 8.02 -13.26 5.10
C LYS A 77 9.03 -12.38 4.37
N VAL A 78 8.54 -11.40 3.63
CA VAL A 78 9.41 -10.42 2.96
C VAL A 78 9.43 -9.14 3.79
N LEU A 79 10.61 -8.76 4.26
CA LEU A 79 10.90 -7.50 4.92
C LEU A 79 11.67 -6.60 3.93
N VAL A 80 11.02 -5.53 3.50
CA VAL A 80 11.62 -4.60 2.54
C VAL A 80 12.61 -3.68 3.24
N LEU A 81 13.80 -3.52 2.64
CA LEU A 81 14.78 -2.49 2.99
C LEU A 81 14.81 -1.44 1.90
N THR A 82 14.59 -0.18 2.23
CA THR A 82 14.55 0.91 1.26
C THR A 82 15.35 2.13 1.70
N THR A 83 15.78 2.94 0.74
CA THR A 83 16.36 4.25 1.04
C THR A 83 15.27 5.31 1.21
N PHE A 84 15.58 6.38 1.96
CA PHE A 84 14.66 7.51 2.16
C PHE A 84 14.37 8.18 0.79
N GLY A 85 13.09 8.28 0.38
CA GLY A 85 12.72 9.00 -0.85
C GLY A 85 12.02 8.19 -1.95
N ASP A 86 11.83 6.89 -1.77
CA ASP A 86 11.26 5.98 -2.77
C ASP A 86 9.74 5.82 -2.63
N ASP A 87 9.00 6.93 -2.55
CA ASP A 87 7.57 6.94 -2.21
C ASP A 87 6.70 6.15 -3.20
N GLU A 88 6.98 6.24 -4.51
CA GLU A 88 6.22 5.50 -5.53
C GLU A 88 6.38 3.97 -5.40
N TRP A 89 7.61 3.51 -5.09
CA TRP A 89 7.92 2.09 -4.93
C TRP A 89 7.38 1.50 -3.63
N LEU A 90 7.22 2.34 -2.61
CA LEU A 90 6.69 1.93 -1.31
C LEU A 90 5.28 1.35 -1.41
N PHE A 91 4.39 1.99 -2.17
CA PHE A 91 3.01 1.54 -2.29
C PHE A 91 2.87 0.25 -3.08
N ASP A 92 3.63 0.13 -4.16
CA ASP A 92 3.64 -1.09 -4.96
C ASP A 92 4.20 -2.27 -4.17
N ALA A 93 5.18 -2.01 -3.31
CA ALA A 93 5.75 -3.04 -2.47
C ALA A 93 4.80 -3.48 -1.34
N ILE A 94 4.03 -2.56 -0.72
CA ILE A 94 2.96 -2.91 0.23
C ILE A 94 1.89 -3.76 -0.46
N ARG A 95 1.45 -3.37 -1.66
CA ARG A 95 0.48 -4.14 -2.46
C ARG A 95 1.02 -5.51 -2.90
N SER A 96 2.34 -5.66 -2.98
CA SER A 96 2.95 -6.96 -3.32
C SER A 96 2.96 -7.96 -2.18
N GLY A 97 2.53 -7.58 -0.97
CA GLY A 97 2.38 -8.48 0.17
C GLY A 97 3.58 -8.54 1.09
N ALA A 98 4.44 -7.52 1.12
CA ALA A 98 5.53 -7.43 2.09
C ALA A 98 5.00 -7.45 3.53
N ALA A 99 5.67 -8.18 4.42
CA ALA A 99 5.34 -8.29 5.83
C ALA A 99 5.85 -7.09 6.65
N GLY A 100 6.77 -6.31 6.10
CA GLY A 100 7.26 -5.12 6.78
C GLY A 100 8.18 -4.26 5.92
N TYR A 101 8.49 -3.07 6.48
CA TYR A 101 9.30 -2.03 5.86
C TYR A 101 10.28 -1.43 6.83
N LEU A 102 11.54 -1.35 6.44
CA LEU A 102 12.62 -0.68 7.16
C LEU A 102 13.39 0.25 6.23
N LEU A 103 13.99 1.27 6.81
CA LEU A 103 14.98 2.10 6.14
C LEU A 103 16.38 1.45 6.22
N LYS A 104 17.18 1.53 5.16
CA LYS A 104 18.57 1.02 5.14
C LYS A 104 19.47 1.63 6.22
N GLY A 105 19.06 2.76 6.84
CA GLY A 105 19.73 3.39 7.96
C GLY A 105 19.28 2.91 9.35
N THR A 106 18.42 1.92 9.44
CA THR A 106 17.90 1.39 10.71
C THR A 106 19.05 0.85 11.60
N PRO A 107 19.10 1.23 12.89
CA PRO A 107 20.12 0.74 13.79
C PRO A 107 20.11 -0.78 13.92
N ARG A 108 21.30 -1.40 14.07
CA ARG A 108 21.48 -2.85 14.17
C ARG A 108 20.49 -3.55 15.11
N LEU A 109 20.35 -3.02 16.34
CA LEU A 109 19.49 -3.66 17.35
C LEU A 109 18.02 -3.67 16.94
N GLU A 110 17.58 -2.63 16.24
CA GLU A 110 16.22 -2.53 15.74
C GLU A 110 16.01 -3.46 14.52
N LEU A 111 16.96 -3.51 13.58
CA LEU A 111 16.92 -4.44 12.46
C LEU A 111 16.75 -5.89 12.95
N VAL A 112 17.60 -6.34 13.89
CA VAL A 112 17.53 -7.68 14.46
C VAL A 112 16.17 -7.93 15.13
N LYS A 113 15.68 -6.97 15.93
CA LYS A 113 14.36 -7.07 16.57
C LYS A 113 13.24 -7.22 15.55
N VAL A 114 13.27 -6.42 14.49
CA VAL A 114 12.24 -6.47 13.44
C VAL A 114 12.28 -7.77 12.67
N VAL A 115 13.46 -8.27 12.29
CA VAL A 115 13.61 -9.58 11.64
C VAL A 115 12.99 -10.70 12.49
N LYS A 116 13.24 -10.68 13.80
CA LYS A 116 12.65 -11.66 14.75
C LYS A 116 11.12 -11.54 14.83
N GLY A 117 10.59 -10.32 14.92
CA GLY A 117 9.15 -10.06 14.96
C GLY A 117 8.46 -10.51 13.68
N VAL A 118 9.02 -10.15 12.52
CA VAL A 118 8.49 -10.54 11.21
C VAL A 118 8.50 -12.07 11.02
N ALA A 119 9.55 -12.76 11.47
CA ALA A 119 9.61 -14.23 11.45
C ALA A 119 8.48 -14.87 12.29
N LEU A 120 8.02 -14.19 13.35
CA LEU A 120 6.88 -14.62 14.17
C LEU A 120 5.52 -14.18 13.60
N GLY A 121 5.51 -13.47 12.48
CA GLY A 121 4.29 -13.02 11.81
C GLY A 121 3.83 -11.61 12.22
N GLU A 122 4.64 -10.85 12.96
CA GLU A 122 4.37 -9.44 13.25
C GLU A 122 4.57 -8.60 11.97
N THR A 123 3.78 -7.55 11.83
CA THR A 123 3.97 -6.55 10.77
C THR A 123 4.75 -5.38 11.33
N HIS A 124 5.78 -4.94 10.62
CA HIS A 124 6.57 -3.78 11.02
C HIS A 124 6.59 -2.73 9.91
N ILE A 125 6.27 -1.49 10.25
CA ILE A 125 6.39 -0.34 9.35
C ILE A 125 7.18 0.73 10.08
N ASP A 126 8.33 1.12 9.50
CA ASP A 126 9.13 2.23 10.04
C ASP A 126 8.25 3.50 10.17
N PRO A 127 8.32 4.25 11.30
CA PRO A 127 7.51 5.45 11.52
C PRO A 127 7.65 6.50 10.40
N GLY A 128 8.84 6.65 9.80
CA GLY A 128 9.07 7.54 8.67
C GLY A 128 8.35 7.09 7.39
N VAL A 129 8.18 5.78 7.23
CA VAL A 129 7.41 5.15 6.14
C VAL A 129 5.91 5.24 6.41
N ALA A 130 5.48 5.02 7.66
CA ALA A 130 4.08 5.07 8.05
C ALA A 130 3.45 6.45 7.77
N GLY A 131 4.15 7.55 8.10
CA GLY A 131 3.66 8.90 7.81
C GLY A 131 3.41 9.15 6.31
N LYS A 132 4.29 8.64 5.44
CA LYS A 132 4.12 8.72 3.98
C LYS A 132 2.97 7.85 3.49
N LEU A 133 2.81 6.66 4.06
CA LEU A 133 1.71 5.76 3.76
C LEU A 133 0.36 6.43 4.07
N PHE A 134 0.21 7.01 5.26
CA PHE A 134 -1.00 7.74 5.62
C PHE A 134 -1.25 8.96 4.73
N ALA A 135 -0.21 9.74 4.41
CA ALA A 135 -0.32 10.87 3.49
C ALA A 135 -0.73 10.44 2.07
N HIS A 136 -0.26 9.27 1.60
CA HIS A 136 -0.66 8.75 0.30
C HIS A 136 -2.08 8.19 0.31
N ILE A 137 -2.46 7.43 1.34
CA ILE A 137 -3.84 6.95 1.50
C ILE A 137 -4.79 8.16 1.52
N ALA A 138 -4.44 9.21 2.25
CA ALA A 138 -5.20 10.45 2.26
C ALA A 138 -5.26 11.13 0.87
N ARG A 139 -4.18 11.08 0.08
CA ARG A 139 -4.14 11.61 -1.30
C ARG A 139 -4.79 10.65 -2.30
N SER A 140 -4.64 9.35 -2.13
CA SER A 140 -5.26 8.34 -3.01
C SER A 140 -6.76 8.22 -2.79
N SER A 141 -7.25 8.62 -1.60
CA SER A 141 -8.68 8.85 -1.41
C SER A 141 -9.18 10.11 -2.12
N VAL A 142 -8.25 10.96 -2.61
CA VAL A 142 -8.50 12.15 -3.45
C VAL A 142 -8.12 11.90 -4.93
N GLN A 143 -7.49 10.78 -5.28
CA GLN A 143 -7.42 10.39 -6.68
C GLN A 143 -8.84 10.00 -7.10
N GLU A 144 -9.50 10.94 -7.76
CA GLU A 144 -10.70 10.73 -8.54
C GLU A 144 -10.51 9.43 -9.34
N ASP A 145 -11.10 8.36 -8.87
CA ASP A 145 -11.39 7.23 -9.72
C ASP A 145 -12.50 7.72 -10.65
N THR A 146 -12.08 8.47 -11.67
CA THR A 146 -12.96 9.09 -12.66
C THR A 146 -13.81 8.06 -13.39
N THR A 147 -13.52 6.76 -13.23
CA THR A 147 -14.33 5.69 -13.81
C THR A 147 -15.68 5.54 -13.12
N VAL A 148 -15.78 5.71 -11.80
CA VAL A 148 -17.08 5.58 -11.09
C VAL A 148 -17.97 6.81 -11.30
N THR A 149 -17.38 7.98 -11.52
CA THR A 149 -18.12 9.23 -11.77
C THR A 149 -18.15 9.63 -13.24
N ALA A 150 -17.45 8.90 -14.13
CA ALA A 150 -17.39 9.17 -15.57
C ALA A 150 -18.76 9.11 -16.26
N GLU A 151 -19.71 8.36 -15.69
CA GLU A 151 -21.09 8.28 -16.19
C GLU A 151 -22.00 9.38 -15.65
N LEU A 152 -21.55 10.16 -14.65
CA LEU A 152 -22.30 11.24 -14.08
C LEU A 152 -22.10 12.53 -14.88
N SER A 153 -23.19 13.22 -15.22
CA SER A 153 -23.11 14.55 -15.78
C SER A 153 -22.60 15.57 -14.74
N GLU A 154 -22.10 16.73 -15.18
CA GLU A 154 -21.68 17.81 -14.27
C GLU A 154 -22.77 18.17 -13.24
N ARG A 155 -24.03 18.19 -13.66
CA ARG A 155 -25.16 18.48 -12.77
C ARG A 155 -25.42 17.39 -11.75
N GLU A 156 -25.25 16.12 -12.12
CA GLU A 156 -25.35 15.01 -11.19
C GLU A 156 -24.20 15.01 -10.18
N LEU A 157 -22.98 15.38 -10.61
CA LEU A 157 -21.84 15.58 -9.71
C LEU A 157 -22.09 16.72 -8.71
N ASP A 158 -22.62 17.86 -9.14
CA ASP A 158 -22.99 18.98 -8.24
C ASP A 158 -24.01 18.52 -7.18
N VAL A 159 -25.05 17.77 -7.61
CA VAL A 159 -26.06 17.22 -6.70
C VAL A 159 -25.44 16.20 -5.74
N LEU A 160 -24.55 15.31 -6.22
CA LEU A 160 -23.90 14.29 -5.42
C LEU A 160 -22.98 14.90 -4.34
N LYS A 161 -22.21 15.96 -4.68
CA LYS A 161 -21.38 16.71 -3.73
C LYS A 161 -22.21 17.28 -2.57
N LEU A 162 -23.33 17.94 -2.91
CA LEU A 162 -24.21 18.53 -1.90
C LEU A 162 -24.94 17.48 -1.06
N LEU A 163 -25.33 16.36 -1.67
CA LEU A 163 -25.91 15.21 -0.99
C LEU A 163 -24.93 14.62 0.03
N ALA A 164 -23.65 14.47 -0.35
CA ALA A 164 -22.60 13.95 0.51
C ALA A 164 -22.27 14.89 1.68
N ASN A 165 -22.49 16.21 1.52
CA ASN A 165 -22.45 17.20 2.61
C ASN A 165 -23.70 17.18 3.52
N GLY A 166 -24.59 16.20 3.36
CA GLY A 166 -25.75 16.00 4.22
C GLY A 166 -26.97 16.86 3.87
N LEU A 167 -26.96 17.64 2.79
CA LEU A 167 -28.07 18.51 2.42
C LEU A 167 -29.30 17.72 1.99
N THR A 168 -30.48 18.15 2.39
CA THR A 168 -31.77 17.62 1.93
C THR A 168 -32.06 18.03 0.48
N ASN A 169 -32.97 17.35 -0.19
CA ASN A 169 -33.38 17.70 -1.55
C ASN A 169 -33.96 19.14 -1.65
N ALA A 170 -34.48 19.69 -0.55
CA ALA A 170 -34.95 21.07 -0.49
C ALA A 170 -33.78 22.05 -0.50
N GLU A 171 -32.78 21.84 0.33
CA GLU A 171 -31.59 22.65 0.43
C GLU A 171 -30.74 22.59 -0.84
N ILE A 172 -30.61 21.39 -1.45
CA ILE A 172 -29.95 21.22 -2.76
C ILE A 172 -30.70 22.01 -3.83
N ALA A 173 -32.04 21.93 -3.85
CA ALA A 173 -32.86 22.64 -4.81
C ALA A 173 -32.66 24.18 -4.72
N GLU A 174 -32.64 24.71 -3.49
CA GLU A 174 -32.38 26.12 -3.23
C GLU A 174 -30.98 26.54 -3.69
N ARG A 175 -29.95 25.72 -3.34
CA ARG A 175 -28.55 26.06 -3.63
C ARG A 175 -28.22 26.00 -5.12
N LEU A 176 -28.87 25.08 -5.88
CA LEU A 176 -28.65 24.93 -7.32
C LEU A 176 -29.67 25.63 -8.20
N TYR A 177 -30.61 26.40 -7.59
CA TYR A 177 -31.71 27.08 -8.28
C TYR A 177 -32.59 26.11 -9.08
N LEU A 178 -32.92 24.95 -8.48
CA LEU A 178 -33.73 23.88 -9.09
C LEU A 178 -35.06 23.71 -8.32
N THR A 179 -35.98 22.92 -8.88
CA THR A 179 -37.14 22.44 -8.12
C THR A 179 -36.79 21.17 -7.32
N ARG A 180 -37.50 20.92 -6.20
CA ARG A 180 -37.35 19.68 -5.42
C ARG A 180 -37.59 18.42 -6.26
N GLY A 181 -38.51 18.50 -7.24
CA GLY A 181 -38.80 17.39 -8.17
C GLY A 181 -37.59 17.10 -9.07
N THR A 182 -36.93 18.16 -9.59
CA THR A 182 -35.73 18.04 -10.42
C THR A 182 -34.58 17.39 -9.62
N VAL A 183 -34.36 17.83 -8.38
CA VAL A 183 -33.32 17.23 -7.51
C VAL A 183 -33.62 15.78 -7.23
N ARG A 184 -34.89 15.40 -6.98
CA ARG A 184 -35.29 13.98 -6.78
C ARG A 184 -34.94 13.14 -7.99
N ASN A 185 -35.18 13.65 -9.21
CA ASN A 185 -34.83 12.93 -10.44
C ASN A 185 -33.31 12.75 -10.57
N TYR A 186 -32.52 13.79 -10.29
CA TYR A 186 -31.07 13.67 -10.27
C TYR A 186 -30.58 12.64 -9.25
N VAL A 187 -31.12 12.66 -8.03
CA VAL A 187 -30.77 11.65 -7.00
C VAL A 187 -31.09 10.24 -7.50
N SER A 188 -32.27 10.00 -8.09
CA SER A 188 -32.62 8.70 -8.63
C SER A 188 -31.70 8.24 -9.77
N SER A 189 -31.31 9.17 -10.65
CA SER A 189 -30.35 8.89 -11.72
C SER A 189 -28.95 8.55 -11.17
N ILE A 190 -28.48 9.30 -10.16
CA ILE A 190 -27.21 9.08 -9.48
C ILE A 190 -27.18 7.68 -8.84
N LEU A 191 -28.24 7.30 -8.10
CA LEU A 191 -28.31 5.98 -7.46
C LEU A 191 -28.24 4.85 -8.50
N ALA A 192 -28.94 5.00 -9.63
CA ALA A 192 -28.91 4.01 -10.70
C ALA A 192 -27.53 3.90 -11.36
N LYS A 193 -26.84 5.03 -11.64
CA LYS A 193 -25.52 5.06 -12.27
C LYS A 193 -24.40 4.58 -11.35
N LEU A 194 -24.52 4.82 -10.04
CA LEU A 194 -23.58 4.34 -9.03
C LEU A 194 -23.89 2.91 -8.57
N GLU A 195 -24.97 2.29 -9.09
CA GLU A 195 -25.44 0.94 -8.70
C GLU A 195 -25.63 0.78 -7.19
N VAL A 196 -26.23 1.80 -6.53
CA VAL A 196 -26.49 1.83 -5.09
C VAL A 196 -27.99 1.94 -4.78
N GLU A 197 -28.39 1.40 -3.63
CA GLU A 197 -29.80 1.29 -3.23
C GLU A 197 -30.34 2.57 -2.59
N ASP A 198 -29.48 3.34 -1.91
CA ASP A 198 -29.91 4.51 -1.15
C ASP A 198 -28.92 5.68 -1.20
N ARG A 199 -29.41 6.86 -0.75
CA ARG A 199 -28.63 8.09 -0.74
C ARG A 199 -27.43 8.05 0.21
N THR A 200 -27.47 7.21 1.26
CA THR A 200 -26.38 7.08 2.23
C THR A 200 -25.21 6.37 1.57
N GLN A 201 -25.47 5.32 0.79
CA GLN A 201 -24.46 4.63 0.00
C GLN A 201 -23.85 5.56 -1.06
N ALA A 202 -24.65 6.37 -1.74
CA ALA A 202 -24.16 7.37 -2.69
C ALA A 202 -23.26 8.42 -1.99
N ALA A 203 -23.66 8.89 -0.81
CA ALA A 203 -22.85 9.82 0.00
C ALA A 203 -21.51 9.20 0.40
N LEU A 204 -21.50 7.94 0.84
CA LEU A 204 -20.26 7.22 1.19
C LEU A 204 -19.32 7.07 -0.01
N ILE A 205 -19.86 6.80 -1.20
CA ILE A 205 -19.09 6.79 -2.45
C ILE A 205 -18.47 8.17 -2.67
N ALA A 206 -19.26 9.24 -2.62
CA ALA A 206 -18.75 10.60 -2.83
C ALA A 206 -17.64 10.99 -1.85
N VAL A 207 -17.77 10.62 -0.57
CA VAL A 207 -16.73 10.82 0.45
C VAL A 207 -15.48 10.00 0.12
N ARG A 208 -15.66 8.72 -0.24
CA ARG A 208 -14.56 7.80 -0.58
C ARG A 208 -13.75 8.29 -1.80
N TYR A 209 -14.41 8.91 -2.77
CA TYR A 209 -13.78 9.43 -3.97
C TYR A 209 -13.41 10.92 -3.89
N GLY A 210 -13.42 11.50 -2.68
CA GLY A 210 -12.94 12.87 -2.43
C GLY A 210 -13.79 13.97 -3.06
N LEU A 211 -15.06 13.70 -3.38
CA LEU A 211 -15.97 14.68 -3.97
C LEU A 211 -16.53 15.67 -2.95
N VAL A 212 -16.23 15.51 -1.66
CA VAL A 212 -16.65 16.38 -0.56
C VAL A 212 -15.48 17.26 -0.18
N GLU A 213 -15.64 18.59 -0.29
CA GLU A 213 -14.67 19.54 0.24
C GLU A 213 -14.69 19.45 1.78
N GLY A 214 -13.55 19.12 2.37
CA GLY A 214 -13.39 19.14 3.81
C GLY A 214 -13.55 20.56 4.35
N SER A 215 -14.39 20.73 5.37
CA SER A 215 -14.54 21.96 6.15
C SER A 215 -13.28 22.27 6.92
#